data_3c5cf75aabbcc4200f1f00007740691d
#
_entry.id   3c5cf75aabbcc4200f1f00007740691d
#
_cell.length_a   1.000
_cell.length_b   1.000
_cell.length_c   1.000
_cell.angle_alpha   90.00
_cell.angle_beta   90.00
_cell.angle_gamma   90.00
#
_symmetry.space_group_name_H-M   'P 1'
#
loop_
_entity.id
_entity.type
_entity.pdbx_description
1 polymer ?
#
loop_
_entity_poly.entity_id
_entity_poly.type
_entity_poly.pdbx_seq_one_letter_code
_entity_poly.pdbx_strand_id
1 'polypeptide(L)'
;MTSKVDVNSFLREFKGIASKKGVKLVKRNKNELVKQDLTMLDFQNEIMRLNHKNYCAGPQPDKDVPGKVWIFGKVINSGEYYIKLKISSDKTSAVCLSFHRAKYLLDYPLK
;
A
#
# COMPACT_ATOMS: atom_id res chain seq x y z
N MET A 1 -1.90 10.00 -17.51
CA MET A 1 -2.78 9.00 -16.86
C MET A 1 -1.97 7.78 -16.47
N THR A 2 -2.17 7.28 -15.25
CA THR A 2 -1.46 6.09 -14.78
C THR A 2 -2.00 4.84 -15.44
N SER A 3 -1.13 4.01 -15.98
CA SER A 3 -1.51 2.79 -16.68
C SER A 3 -1.24 1.55 -15.83
N LYS A 4 -1.79 0.41 -16.27
CA LYS A 4 -1.49 -0.89 -15.68
C LYS A 4 0.03 -1.16 -15.63
N VAL A 5 0.76 -0.78 -16.69
CA VAL A 5 2.21 -0.96 -16.77
C VAL A 5 2.91 -0.15 -15.66
N ASP A 6 2.48 1.10 -15.45
CA ASP A 6 3.03 1.97 -14.41
C ASP A 6 2.83 1.37 -13.03
N VAL A 7 1.63 0.88 -12.75
CA VAL A 7 1.30 0.28 -11.45
C VAL A 7 2.12 -0.99 -11.23
N ASN A 8 2.20 -1.84 -12.24
CA ASN A 8 2.96 -3.09 -12.15
C ASN A 8 4.46 -2.81 -11.94
N SER A 9 5.00 -1.79 -12.59
CA SER A 9 6.40 -1.38 -12.41
C SER A 9 6.67 -0.92 -10.98
N PHE A 10 5.77 -0.09 -10.44
CA PHE A 10 5.88 0.36 -9.05
C PHE A 10 5.83 -0.83 -8.09
N LEU A 11 4.82 -1.70 -8.26
CA LEU A 11 4.65 -2.85 -7.35
C LEU A 11 5.82 -3.83 -7.44
N ARG A 12 6.38 -4.03 -8.62
CA ARG A 12 7.56 -4.89 -8.77
C ARG A 12 8.73 -4.35 -7.98
N GLU A 13 9.00 -3.06 -8.07
CA GLU A 13 10.08 -2.41 -7.31
C GLU A 13 9.78 -2.47 -5.81
N PHE A 14 8.57 -2.11 -5.43
CA PHE A 14 8.13 -2.12 -4.02
C PHE A 14 8.29 -3.52 -3.41
N LYS A 15 7.76 -4.54 -4.08
CA LYS A 15 7.82 -5.92 -3.59
C LYS A 15 9.24 -6.46 -3.56
N GLY A 16 10.09 -6.04 -4.50
CA GLY A 16 11.50 -6.41 -4.51
C GLY A 16 12.22 -5.94 -3.26
N ILE A 17 11.98 -4.70 -2.84
CA ILE A 17 12.54 -4.15 -1.61
C ILE A 17 11.93 -4.86 -0.40
N ALA A 18 10.61 -5.01 -0.41
CA ALA A 18 9.87 -5.62 0.70
C ALA A 18 10.27 -7.08 0.93
N SER A 19 10.60 -7.83 -0.12
CA SER A 19 10.99 -9.23 0.01
C SER A 19 12.30 -9.40 0.78
N LYS A 20 13.15 -8.37 0.81
CA LYS A 20 14.43 -8.41 1.51
C LYS A 20 14.34 -7.84 2.92
N LYS A 21 13.54 -6.78 3.11
CA LYS A 21 13.52 -6.00 4.36
C LYS A 21 12.15 -5.95 5.03
N GLY A 22 11.11 -6.48 4.38
CA GLY A 22 9.73 -6.31 4.82
C GLY A 22 9.18 -4.94 4.48
N VAL A 23 7.90 -4.73 4.76
CA VAL A 23 7.23 -3.44 4.60
C VAL A 23 7.25 -2.72 5.94
N LYS A 24 7.74 -1.49 5.95
CA LYS A 24 7.69 -0.65 7.16
C LYS A 24 6.30 -0.06 7.30
N LEU A 25 5.63 -0.38 8.38
CA LEU A 25 4.32 0.19 8.69
C LEU A 25 4.50 1.37 9.64
N VAL A 26 3.96 2.53 9.27
CA VAL A 26 4.00 3.72 10.12
C VAL A 26 3.31 3.40 11.46
N LYS A 27 3.95 3.78 12.55
CA LYS A 27 3.57 3.38 13.92
C LYS A 27 2.09 3.59 14.24
N ARG A 28 1.50 4.70 13.80
CA ARG A 28 0.08 5.00 14.06
C ARG A 28 -0.88 3.95 13.52
N ASN A 29 -0.46 3.17 12.51
CA ASN A 29 -1.31 2.16 11.89
C ASN A 29 -1.21 0.79 12.56
N LYS A 30 -0.26 0.59 13.47
CA LYS A 30 -0.11 -0.68 14.17
C LYS A 30 -1.30 -0.99 15.07
N ASN A 31 -1.88 0.04 15.66
CA ASN A 31 -3.08 -0.12 16.48
C ASN A 31 -4.27 -0.57 15.65
N GLU A 32 -4.33 -0.15 14.38
CA GLU A 32 -5.39 -0.58 13.48
C GLU A 32 -5.33 -2.09 13.21
N LEU A 33 -4.12 -2.64 13.07
CA LEU A 33 -3.96 -4.09 12.90
C LEU A 33 -4.54 -4.85 14.09
N VAL A 34 -4.24 -4.40 15.30
CA VAL A 34 -4.75 -5.02 16.51
C VAL A 34 -6.27 -4.95 16.54
N LYS A 35 -6.84 -3.80 16.24
CA LYS A 35 -8.30 -3.60 16.18
C LYS A 35 -8.97 -4.56 15.21
N GLN A 36 -8.34 -4.86 14.09
CA GLN A 36 -8.91 -5.70 13.04
C GLN A 36 -8.46 -7.17 13.16
N ASP A 37 -7.81 -7.50 14.26
CA ASP A 37 -7.33 -8.86 14.54
C ASP A 37 -6.37 -9.38 13.45
N LEU A 38 -5.49 -8.49 12.98
CA LEU A 38 -4.47 -8.81 11.98
C LEU A 38 -3.09 -8.81 12.62
N THR A 39 -2.28 -9.79 12.26
CA THR A 39 -0.87 -9.84 12.68
C THR A 39 -0.01 -9.06 11.67
N MET A 40 1.25 -8.79 12.05
CA MET A 40 2.20 -8.21 11.10
C MET A 40 2.45 -9.12 9.92
N LEU A 41 2.42 -10.43 10.11
CA LEU A 41 2.55 -11.40 9.02
C LEU A 41 1.36 -11.31 8.06
N ASP A 42 0.14 -11.21 8.60
CA ASP A 42 -1.07 -11.02 7.79
C ASP A 42 -0.94 -9.75 6.93
N PHE A 43 -0.52 -8.65 7.55
CA PHE A 43 -0.31 -7.38 6.87
C PHE A 43 0.69 -7.53 5.73
N GLN A 44 1.87 -8.11 6.00
CA GLN A 44 2.91 -8.30 4.98
C GLN A 44 2.36 -9.12 3.81
N ASN A 45 1.65 -10.21 4.10
CA ASN A 45 1.09 -11.09 3.07
C ASN A 45 0.06 -10.36 2.21
N GLU A 46 -0.80 -9.55 2.82
CA GLU A 46 -1.80 -8.81 2.06
C GLU A 46 -1.16 -7.78 1.13
N ILE A 47 -0.13 -7.07 1.59
CA ILE A 47 0.59 -6.11 0.76
C ILE A 47 1.27 -6.83 -0.42
N MET A 48 1.90 -7.99 -0.18
CA MET A 48 2.59 -8.72 -1.24
C MET A 48 1.66 -9.29 -2.30
N ARG A 49 0.36 -9.38 -2.01
CA ARG A 49 -0.66 -9.85 -2.96
C ARG A 49 -1.30 -8.74 -3.78
N LEU A 50 -0.95 -7.49 -3.54
CA LEU A 50 -1.51 -6.38 -4.33
C LEU A 50 -1.09 -6.49 -5.79
N ASN A 51 -2.02 -6.12 -6.68
CA ASN A 51 -1.76 -6.07 -8.12
C ASN A 51 -2.48 -4.84 -8.71
N HIS A 52 -2.39 -4.67 -10.03
CA HIS A 52 -3.00 -3.50 -10.69
C HIS A 52 -4.51 -3.38 -10.46
N LYS A 53 -5.20 -4.49 -10.21
CA LYS A 53 -6.65 -4.45 -9.94
C LYS A 53 -6.98 -3.77 -8.62
N ASN A 54 -6.00 -3.68 -7.72
CA ASN A 54 -6.16 -3.01 -6.44
C ASN A 54 -5.82 -1.51 -6.51
N TYR A 55 -5.29 -1.03 -7.63
CA TYR A 55 -4.90 0.37 -7.78
C TYR A 55 -6.10 1.30 -7.70
N CYS A 56 -5.96 2.38 -6.92
CA CYS A 56 -6.98 3.42 -6.77
C CYS A 56 -6.52 4.76 -7.30
N ALA A 57 -5.34 5.22 -6.93
CA ALA A 57 -4.86 6.55 -7.30
C ALA A 57 -3.33 6.65 -7.18
N GLY A 58 -2.78 7.67 -7.80
CA GLY A 58 -1.36 8.00 -7.73
C GLY A 58 -0.64 7.76 -9.06
N PRO A 59 0.65 8.06 -9.14
CA PRO A 59 1.46 8.62 -8.05
C PRO A 59 1.07 10.06 -7.72
N GLN A 60 1.09 10.38 -6.43
CA GLN A 60 0.79 11.71 -5.91
C GLN A 60 1.97 12.19 -5.06
N PRO A 61 2.23 13.51 -5.01
CA PRO A 61 3.28 14.00 -4.11
C PRO A 61 2.96 13.65 -2.66
N ASP A 62 4.00 13.26 -1.91
CA ASP A 62 3.90 13.13 -0.46
C ASP A 62 3.85 14.55 0.13
N LYS A 63 2.96 14.79 1.09
CA LYS A 63 2.79 16.12 1.68
C LYS A 63 3.94 16.51 2.61
N ASP A 64 4.59 15.54 3.22
CA ASP A 64 5.51 15.78 4.33
C ASP A 64 6.98 15.65 3.92
N VAL A 65 7.29 14.74 3.00
CA VAL A 65 8.69 14.46 2.60
C VAL A 65 8.74 14.26 1.08
N PRO A 66 9.95 14.40 0.47
CA PRO A 66 10.11 14.13 -0.96
C PRO A 66 9.68 12.72 -1.34
N GLY A 67 9.12 12.59 -2.53
CA GLY A 67 8.70 11.30 -3.07
C GLY A 67 7.24 11.26 -3.43
N LYS A 68 6.80 10.11 -3.90
CA LYS A 68 5.43 9.94 -4.39
C LYS A 68 4.76 8.78 -3.68
N VAL A 69 3.45 8.92 -3.48
CA VAL A 69 2.63 7.91 -2.82
C VAL A 69 1.64 7.32 -3.82
N TRP A 70 1.33 6.06 -3.61
CA TRP A 70 0.40 5.28 -4.42
C TRP A 70 -0.71 4.74 -3.53
N ILE A 71 -1.95 4.85 -3.99
CA ILE A 71 -3.12 4.44 -3.22
C ILE A 71 -3.68 3.15 -3.80
N PHE A 72 -3.90 2.18 -2.92
CA PHE A 72 -4.49 0.89 -3.26
C PHE A 72 -5.66 0.60 -2.32
N GLY A 73 -6.52 -0.29 -2.75
CA GLY A 73 -7.60 -0.80 -1.93
C GLY A 73 -7.71 -2.30 -2.06
N LYS A 74 -8.25 -2.94 -1.03
CA LYS A 74 -8.41 -4.38 -1.02
C LYS A 74 -9.43 -4.78 0.02
N VAL A 75 -10.24 -5.79 -0.29
CA VAL A 75 -11.14 -6.38 0.70
C VAL A 75 -10.36 -7.43 1.50
N ILE A 76 -10.33 -7.24 2.81
CA ILE A 76 -9.67 -8.13 3.76
C ILE A 76 -10.68 -8.41 4.87
N ASN A 77 -10.98 -9.71 5.12
CA ASN A 77 -11.93 -10.11 6.17
C ASN A 77 -13.25 -9.34 6.09
N SER A 78 -13.85 -9.30 4.90
CA SER A 78 -15.14 -8.65 4.60
C SER A 78 -15.14 -7.11 4.74
N GLY A 79 -13.99 -6.48 4.89
CA GLY A 79 -13.87 -5.03 4.95
C GLY A 79 -12.94 -4.50 3.88
N GLU A 80 -13.31 -3.36 3.29
CA GLU A 80 -12.45 -2.68 2.32
C GLU A 80 -11.41 -1.84 3.06
N TYR A 81 -10.15 -1.98 2.65
CA TYR A 81 -9.02 -1.28 3.27
C TYR A 81 -8.43 -0.25 2.33
N TYR A 82 -8.09 0.91 2.89
CA TYR A 82 -7.35 1.97 2.24
C TYR A 82 -5.87 1.77 2.54
N ILE A 83 -5.06 1.65 1.49
CA ILE A 83 -3.64 1.31 1.62
C ILE A 83 -2.83 2.35 0.85
N LYS A 84 -1.93 3.04 1.53
CA LYS A 84 -1.06 4.04 0.92
C LYS A 84 0.39 3.57 1.00
N LEU A 85 1.03 3.40 -0.15
CA LEU A 85 2.38 2.87 -0.27
C LEU A 85 3.32 3.90 -0.87
N LYS A 86 4.59 3.82 -0.47
CA LYS A 86 5.66 4.59 -1.11
C LYS A 86 6.97 3.81 -1.03
N ILE A 87 7.87 4.12 -1.95
CA ILE A 87 9.27 3.70 -1.86
C ILE A 87 10.03 4.93 -1.37
N SER A 88 10.91 4.76 -0.38
CA SER A 88 11.72 5.86 0.14
C SER A 88 12.55 6.50 -0.97
N SER A 89 12.91 7.78 -0.81
CA SER A 89 13.63 8.52 -1.87
C SER A 89 14.99 7.91 -2.20
N ASP A 90 15.63 7.25 -1.23
CA ASP A 90 16.89 6.51 -1.47
C ASP A 90 16.65 5.09 -2.03
N LYS A 91 15.41 4.70 -2.22
CA LYS A 91 15.00 3.39 -2.76
C LYS A 91 15.42 2.19 -1.92
N THR A 92 15.65 2.40 -0.63
CA THR A 92 16.06 1.32 0.28
C THR A 92 14.93 0.74 1.11
N SER A 93 13.78 1.42 1.18
CA SER A 93 12.68 1.01 2.04
C SER A 93 11.33 1.00 1.31
N ALA A 94 10.56 -0.06 1.54
CA ALA A 94 9.17 -0.15 1.15
C ALA A 94 8.33 0.26 2.35
N VAL A 95 7.54 1.32 2.21
CA VAL A 95 6.84 1.96 3.34
C VAL A 95 5.34 1.94 3.10
N CYS A 96 4.58 1.53 4.11
CA CYS A 96 3.14 1.66 4.13
C CYS A 96 2.77 2.82 5.07
N LEU A 97 2.26 3.90 4.48
CA LEU A 97 1.90 5.11 5.22
C LEU A 97 0.51 5.01 5.84
N SER A 98 -0.39 4.26 5.20
CA SER A 98 -1.76 4.08 5.68
C SER A 98 -2.21 2.64 5.43
N PHE A 99 -2.84 2.06 6.43
CA PHE A 99 -3.46 0.74 6.32
C PHE A 99 -4.61 0.71 7.33
N HIS A 100 -5.82 1.02 6.84
CA HIS A 100 -7.00 1.07 7.72
C HIS A 100 -8.26 0.81 6.92
N ARG A 101 -9.36 0.53 7.62
CA ARG A 101 -10.67 0.38 6.99
C ARG A 101 -10.98 1.64 6.21
N ALA A 102 -11.42 1.47 4.97
CA ALA A 102 -11.80 2.60 4.11
C ALA A 102 -13.02 3.32 4.69
N LYS A 103 -12.95 4.65 4.71
CA LYS A 103 -14.06 5.48 5.21
C LYS A 103 -15.11 5.75 4.14
N TYR A 104 -14.72 5.58 2.88
CA TYR A 104 -15.57 5.81 1.70
C TYR A 104 -15.33 4.68 0.72
N LEU A 105 -16.26 4.48 -0.21
CA LEU A 105 -16.06 3.52 -1.29
C LEU A 105 -14.85 3.92 -2.12
N LEU A 106 -14.01 2.94 -2.44
CA LEU A 106 -12.82 3.16 -3.26
C LEU A 106 -13.14 2.84 -4.73
N ASP A 107 -12.53 3.59 -5.64
CA ASP A 107 -12.59 3.33 -7.07
C ASP A 107 -11.38 2.54 -7.52
N TYR A 108 -11.59 1.58 -8.42
CA TYR A 108 -10.53 0.73 -8.96
C TYR A 108 -10.46 0.89 -10.47
N PRO A 109 -9.84 1.97 -10.97
CA PRO A 109 -9.90 2.29 -12.40
C PRO A 109 -9.22 1.29 -13.33
N LEU A 110 -8.39 0.40 -12.80
CA LEU A 110 -7.69 -0.62 -13.61
C LEU A 110 -8.21 -2.04 -13.40
N LYS A 111 -9.28 -2.16 -12.66
CA LYS A 111 -9.88 -3.47 -12.39
C LYS A 111 -10.52 -4.09 -13.65
#